data_a4e40a77434be4aecbdc87da92f09ba8
#
_entry.id   a4e40a77434be4aecbdc87da92f09ba8
#
_cell.length_a   1.000
_cell.length_b   1.000
_cell.length_c   1.000
_cell.angle_alpha   90.00
_cell.angle_beta   90.00
_cell.angle_gamma   90.00
#
_symmetry.space_group_name_H-M   'P 1'
#
loop_
_entity.id
_entity.type
_entity.pdbx_description
1 polymer ?
#
loop_
_entity_poly.entity_id
_entity_poly.type
_entity_poly.pdbx_seq_one_letter_code
_entity_poly.pdbx_strand_id
1 'polypeptide(L)'
;MPETQTPPPPFGQIVAVAQRALSAALDDLLGEAGTTFQRWAALNMLAARGSAPLDALRREVAEALQADERSIAELFDQLESDGLIQAAGDPAAPDGTRIQLTAGGETLHRSLRESIGRLTARILGGLDPHDIGTTIRTLHEVTERAQSLPAGEPAWT
;
A
#
# COMPACT_ATOMS: atom_id res chain seq x y z
N MET A 1 -8.79 -48.23 -7.62
CA MET A 1 -8.55 -47.35 -6.46
C MET A 1 -8.95 -45.95 -6.86
N PRO A 2 -10.00 -45.32 -6.29
CA PRO A 2 -10.27 -43.92 -6.55
C PRO A 2 -9.18 -43.12 -5.85
N GLU A 3 -8.46 -42.32 -6.65
CA GLU A 3 -7.56 -41.29 -6.11
C GLU A 3 -8.38 -40.36 -5.25
N THR A 4 -8.07 -40.33 -3.95
CA THR A 4 -8.66 -39.41 -3.00
C THR A 4 -8.11 -38.01 -3.35
N GLN A 5 -8.79 -37.29 -4.26
CA GLN A 5 -8.49 -35.90 -4.53
C GLN A 5 -8.77 -35.12 -3.26
N THR A 6 -7.72 -34.71 -2.58
CA THR A 6 -7.83 -33.74 -1.50
C THR A 6 -8.50 -32.49 -2.06
N PRO A 7 -9.61 -32.03 -1.50
CA PRO A 7 -10.25 -30.81 -2.00
C PRO A 7 -9.26 -29.65 -1.98
N PRO A 8 -9.26 -28.78 -3.01
CA PRO A 8 -8.37 -27.63 -3.04
C PRO A 8 -8.59 -26.79 -1.78
N PRO A 9 -7.52 -26.22 -1.21
CA PRO A 9 -7.65 -25.38 -0.03
C PRO A 9 -8.56 -24.19 -0.33
N PRO A 10 -9.34 -23.70 0.67
CA PRO A 10 -10.26 -22.58 0.47
C PRO A 10 -9.52 -21.37 -0.11
N PHE A 11 -10.04 -20.76 -1.17
CA PHE A 11 -9.44 -19.63 -1.87
C PHE A 11 -8.95 -18.52 -0.92
N GLY A 12 -9.80 -18.12 0.05
CA GLY A 12 -9.45 -17.07 1.02
C GLY A 12 -8.23 -17.43 1.90
N GLN A 13 -8.03 -18.72 2.19
CA GLN A 13 -6.86 -19.17 2.96
C GLN A 13 -5.56 -19.01 2.13
N ILE A 14 -5.62 -19.35 0.84
CA ILE A 14 -4.46 -19.17 -0.06
C ILE A 14 -4.09 -17.69 -0.15
N VAL A 15 -5.08 -16.83 -0.38
CA VAL A 15 -4.88 -15.38 -0.46
C VAL A 15 -4.30 -14.84 0.84
N ALA A 16 -4.81 -15.26 2.00
CA ALA A 16 -4.31 -14.83 3.30
C ALA A 16 -2.87 -15.28 3.57
N VAL A 17 -2.48 -16.49 3.14
CA VAL A 17 -1.10 -16.98 3.27
C VAL A 17 -0.17 -16.18 2.36
N ALA A 18 -0.55 -15.97 1.10
CA ALA A 18 0.23 -15.19 0.15
C ALA A 18 0.41 -13.73 0.64
N GLN A 19 -0.65 -13.11 1.12
CA GLN A 19 -0.62 -11.74 1.65
C GLN A 19 0.37 -11.62 2.83
N ARG A 20 0.31 -12.55 3.80
CA ARG A 20 1.25 -12.53 4.94
C ARG A 20 2.70 -12.68 4.50
N ALA A 21 2.99 -13.58 3.57
CA ALA A 21 4.34 -13.81 3.08
C ALA A 21 4.89 -12.57 2.32
N LEU A 22 4.07 -11.95 1.47
CA LEU A 22 4.43 -10.74 0.74
C LEU A 22 4.63 -9.55 1.68
N SER A 23 3.75 -9.37 2.67
CA SER A 23 3.88 -8.30 3.67
C SER A 23 5.16 -8.46 4.48
N ALA A 24 5.47 -9.67 4.97
CA ALA A 24 6.70 -9.92 5.72
C ALA A 24 7.96 -9.57 4.90
N ALA A 25 8.02 -10.00 3.63
CA ALA A 25 9.15 -9.68 2.77
C ALA A 25 9.29 -8.17 2.50
N LEU A 26 8.16 -7.44 2.39
CA LEU A 26 8.16 -5.99 2.23
C LEU A 26 8.59 -5.29 3.53
N ASP A 27 8.09 -5.72 4.68
CA ASP A 27 8.43 -5.15 5.98
C ASP A 27 9.92 -5.32 6.29
N ASP A 28 10.52 -6.48 5.98
CA ASP A 28 11.95 -6.72 6.10
C ASP A 28 12.77 -5.74 5.24
N LEU A 29 12.40 -5.57 3.97
CA LEU A 29 13.04 -4.62 3.06
C LEU A 29 12.94 -3.18 3.55
N LEU A 30 11.77 -2.77 4.01
CA LEU A 30 11.54 -1.41 4.52
C LEU A 30 12.28 -1.19 5.84
N GLY A 31 12.33 -2.20 6.71
CA GLY A 31 13.11 -2.17 7.97
C GLY A 31 14.61 -2.00 7.72
N GLU A 32 15.18 -2.70 6.73
CA GLU A 32 16.58 -2.52 6.31
C GLU A 32 16.83 -1.10 5.78
N ALA A 33 15.85 -0.46 5.17
CA ALA A 33 15.92 0.93 4.73
C ALA A 33 15.63 1.96 5.85
N GLY A 34 15.40 1.52 7.10
CA GLY A 34 15.08 2.39 8.23
C GLY A 34 13.71 3.07 8.15
N THR A 35 12.76 2.45 7.48
CA THR A 35 11.41 2.99 7.29
C THR A 35 10.33 1.94 7.58
N THR A 36 9.06 2.34 7.48
CA THR A 36 7.89 1.48 7.70
C THR A 36 6.96 1.52 6.49
N PHE A 37 6.06 0.54 6.40
CA PHE A 37 5.05 0.50 5.36
C PHE A 37 4.17 1.76 5.34
N GLN A 38 3.78 2.28 6.51
CA GLN A 38 2.96 3.49 6.61
C GLN A 38 3.69 4.72 6.06
N ARG A 39 4.97 4.89 6.39
CA ARG A 39 5.80 5.98 5.88
C ARG A 39 5.96 5.89 4.37
N TRP A 40 6.28 4.70 3.87
CA TRP A 40 6.39 4.47 2.42
C TRP A 40 5.08 4.73 1.70
N ALA A 41 3.93 4.25 2.22
CA ALA A 41 2.62 4.47 1.62
C ALA A 41 2.27 5.96 1.51
N ALA A 42 2.49 6.74 2.57
CA ALA A 42 2.27 8.19 2.57
C ALA A 42 3.15 8.90 1.53
N LEU A 43 4.46 8.58 1.47
CA LEU A 43 5.40 9.15 0.49
C LEU A 43 5.00 8.76 -0.94
N ASN A 44 4.58 7.52 -1.17
CA ASN A 44 4.16 7.03 -2.48
C ASN A 44 2.87 7.72 -2.97
N MET A 45 1.89 7.92 -2.08
CA MET A 45 0.66 8.64 -2.41
C MET A 45 0.92 10.11 -2.71
N LEU A 46 1.83 10.76 -1.99
CA LEU A 46 2.24 12.14 -2.25
C LEU A 46 3.03 12.26 -3.55
N ALA A 47 3.97 11.35 -3.80
CA ALA A 47 4.77 11.33 -5.03
C ALA A 47 3.92 11.22 -6.29
N ALA A 48 2.84 10.44 -6.24
CA ALA A 48 1.91 10.29 -7.37
C ALA A 48 1.19 11.60 -7.75
N ARG A 49 1.08 12.55 -6.82
CA ARG A 49 0.39 13.84 -7.01
C ARG A 49 1.34 15.02 -7.22
N GLY A 50 2.61 14.86 -6.88
CA GLY A 50 3.59 15.95 -6.84
C GLY A 50 3.36 16.88 -5.64
N SER A 51 2.15 17.42 -5.48
CA SER A 51 1.73 18.17 -4.28
C SER A 51 0.27 17.87 -3.94
N ALA A 52 -0.08 17.96 -2.66
CA ALA A 52 -1.45 17.70 -2.21
C ALA A 52 -1.82 18.59 -1.00
N PRO A 53 -3.12 18.90 -0.80
CA PRO A 53 -3.59 19.46 0.45
C PRO A 53 -3.35 18.48 1.58
N LEU A 54 -2.72 18.95 2.67
CA LEU A 54 -2.31 18.08 3.79
C LEU A 54 -3.47 17.30 4.40
N ASP A 55 -4.58 17.97 4.68
CA ASP A 55 -5.74 17.34 5.33
C ASP A 55 -6.43 16.31 4.43
N ALA A 56 -6.47 16.56 3.12
CA ALA A 56 -7.01 15.60 2.16
C ALA A 56 -6.13 14.35 2.09
N LEU A 57 -4.80 14.53 2.02
CA LEU A 57 -3.87 13.41 1.96
C LEU A 57 -3.88 12.60 3.27
N ARG A 58 -3.93 13.27 4.45
CA ARG A 58 -4.05 12.58 5.74
C ARG A 58 -5.28 11.68 5.80
N ARG A 59 -6.45 12.16 5.37
CA ARG A 59 -7.68 11.35 5.32
C ARG A 59 -7.55 10.15 4.40
N GLU A 60 -7.01 10.33 3.19
CA GLU A 60 -6.81 9.23 2.24
C GLU A 60 -5.83 8.18 2.78
N VAL A 61 -4.74 8.61 3.41
CA VAL A 61 -3.78 7.69 4.03
C VAL A 61 -4.42 6.94 5.20
N ALA A 62 -5.22 7.63 6.04
CA ALA A 62 -5.97 7.02 7.13
C ALA A 62 -6.93 5.93 6.64
N GLU A 63 -7.67 6.23 5.57
CA GLU A 63 -8.59 5.27 4.93
C GLU A 63 -7.83 4.07 4.35
N ALA A 64 -6.77 4.33 3.57
CA ALA A 64 -5.98 3.29 2.92
C ALA A 64 -5.30 2.34 3.92
N LEU A 65 -4.83 2.87 5.05
CA LEU A 65 -4.15 2.12 6.10
C LEU A 65 -5.09 1.62 7.20
N GLN A 66 -6.38 1.99 7.17
CA GLN A 66 -7.34 1.72 8.24
C GLN A 66 -6.82 2.17 9.62
N ALA A 67 -6.16 3.34 9.65
CA ALA A 67 -5.52 3.92 10.82
C ALA A 67 -6.33 5.11 11.36
N ASP A 68 -6.19 5.38 12.66
CA ASP A 68 -6.83 6.54 13.28
C ASP A 68 -6.13 7.86 12.87
N GLU A 69 -6.90 8.95 12.89
CA GLU A 69 -6.44 10.28 12.48
C GLU A 69 -5.23 10.78 13.27
N ARG A 70 -5.15 10.45 14.56
CA ARG A 70 -4.04 10.86 15.42
C ARG A 70 -2.73 10.20 14.99
N SER A 71 -2.75 8.88 14.79
CA SER A 71 -1.57 8.14 14.32
C SER A 71 -1.09 8.65 12.97
N ILE A 72 -2.01 9.02 12.09
CA ILE A 72 -1.66 9.60 10.78
C ILE A 72 -1.11 11.02 10.93
N ALA A 73 -1.65 11.86 11.82
CA ALA A 73 -1.09 13.17 12.09
C ALA A 73 0.35 13.06 12.60
N GLU A 74 0.60 12.18 13.58
CA GLU A 74 1.95 11.89 14.10
C GLU A 74 2.92 11.38 13.00
N LEU A 75 2.42 10.53 12.08
CA LEU A 75 3.19 10.07 10.93
C LEU A 75 3.65 11.22 10.04
N PHE A 76 2.77 12.15 9.70
CA PHE A 76 3.11 13.30 8.86
C PHE A 76 4.05 14.28 9.56
N ASP A 77 3.86 14.51 10.87
CA ASP A 77 4.77 15.33 11.67
C ASP A 77 6.20 14.73 11.71
N GLN A 78 6.32 13.41 11.80
CA GLN A 78 7.60 12.70 11.69
C GLN A 78 8.22 12.82 10.30
N LEU A 79 7.43 12.69 9.22
CA LEU A 79 7.92 12.84 7.86
C LEU A 79 8.46 14.25 7.61
N GLU A 80 7.81 15.28 8.15
CA GLU A 80 8.26 16.67 8.08
C GLU A 80 9.52 16.88 8.92
N SER A 81 9.55 16.39 10.17
CA SER A 81 10.71 16.47 11.06
C SER A 81 11.95 15.79 10.47
N ASP A 82 11.77 14.68 9.76
CA ASP A 82 12.84 13.96 9.06
C ASP A 82 13.25 14.63 7.73
N GLY A 83 12.60 15.72 7.35
CA GLY A 83 12.89 16.46 6.14
C GLY A 83 12.53 15.73 4.85
N LEU A 84 11.52 14.86 4.87
CA LEU A 84 11.06 14.08 3.72
C LEU A 84 9.91 14.77 2.98
N ILE A 85 9.14 15.58 3.68
CA ILE A 85 8.05 16.40 3.14
C ILE A 85 8.22 17.86 3.61
N GLN A 86 7.64 18.77 2.87
CA GLN A 86 7.66 20.21 3.18
C GLN A 86 6.40 20.89 2.69
N ALA A 87 6.09 22.06 3.27
CA ALA A 87 5.02 22.91 2.78
C ALA A 87 5.28 23.34 1.33
N ALA A 88 4.22 23.42 0.55
CA ALA A 88 4.24 23.83 -0.86
C ALA A 88 3.12 24.84 -1.13
N GLY A 89 3.44 25.87 -1.93
CA GLY A 89 2.47 26.87 -2.33
C GLY A 89 2.17 27.93 -1.27
N ASP A 90 1.06 28.65 -1.47
CA ASP A 90 0.63 29.72 -0.58
C ASP A 90 -0.14 29.14 0.62
N PRO A 91 0.30 29.39 1.87
CA PRO A 91 -0.42 28.94 3.07
C PRO A 91 -1.82 29.56 3.20
N ALA A 92 -2.10 30.66 2.53
CA ALA A 92 -3.40 31.32 2.51
C ALA A 92 -4.34 30.80 1.42
N ALA A 93 -3.94 29.76 0.68
CA ALA A 93 -4.78 29.18 -0.36
C ALA A 93 -6.10 28.60 0.22
N PRO A 94 -7.23 28.67 -0.50
CA PRO A 94 -8.53 28.21 -0.01
C PRO A 94 -8.59 26.73 0.36
N ASP A 95 -7.71 25.91 -0.22
CA ASP A 95 -7.60 24.47 0.02
C ASP A 95 -6.63 24.11 1.17
N GLY A 96 -6.15 25.13 1.92
CA GLY A 96 -5.29 24.97 3.10
C GLY A 96 -3.83 24.71 2.75
N THR A 97 -3.08 24.28 3.74
CA THR A 97 -1.66 23.96 3.59
C THR A 97 -1.46 22.79 2.62
N ARG A 98 -0.72 23.04 1.56
CA ARG A 98 -0.27 21.98 0.64
C ARG A 98 1.10 21.50 1.06
N ILE A 99 1.40 20.24 0.75
CA ILE A 99 2.70 19.62 0.98
C ILE A 99 3.22 18.96 -0.29
N GLN A 100 4.52 18.78 -0.34
CA GLN A 100 5.23 18.07 -1.40
C GLN A 100 6.43 17.32 -0.82
N LEU A 101 6.99 16.39 -1.57
CA LEU A 101 8.27 15.76 -1.20
C LEU A 101 9.38 16.81 -1.25
N THR A 102 10.35 16.70 -0.34
CA THR A 102 11.65 17.35 -0.46
C THR A 102 12.53 16.59 -1.43
N ALA A 103 13.69 17.14 -1.81
CA ALA A 103 14.69 16.40 -2.58
C ALA A 103 15.14 15.08 -1.86
N GLY A 104 15.22 15.12 -0.53
CA GLY A 104 15.48 13.93 0.30
C GLY A 104 14.35 12.92 0.22
N GLY A 105 13.09 13.39 0.32
CA GLY A 105 11.90 12.55 0.17
C GLY A 105 11.80 11.90 -1.20
N GLU A 106 12.07 12.62 -2.28
CA GLU A 106 12.10 12.07 -3.64
C GLU A 106 13.19 11.01 -3.82
N THR A 107 14.38 11.26 -3.26
CA THR A 107 15.50 10.30 -3.31
C THR A 107 15.16 9.01 -2.57
N LEU A 108 14.63 9.12 -1.36
CA LEU A 108 14.19 7.96 -0.58
C LEU A 108 13.08 7.18 -1.31
N HIS A 109 12.05 7.89 -1.78
CA HIS A 109 10.93 7.28 -2.52
C HIS A 109 11.42 6.50 -3.74
N ARG A 110 12.32 7.09 -4.54
CA ARG A 110 12.90 6.45 -5.72
C ARG A 110 13.66 5.18 -5.35
N SER A 111 14.54 5.26 -4.35
CA SER A 111 15.33 4.12 -3.86
C SER A 111 14.44 2.97 -3.36
N LEU A 112 13.39 3.30 -2.61
CA LEU A 112 12.43 2.29 -2.14
C LEU A 112 11.68 1.65 -3.31
N ARG A 113 11.19 2.43 -4.27
CA ARG A 113 10.53 1.88 -5.46
C ARG A 113 11.42 0.91 -6.24
N GLU A 114 12.69 1.26 -6.43
CA GLU A 114 13.65 0.38 -7.11
C GLU A 114 13.88 -0.92 -6.31
N SER A 115 14.01 -0.82 -4.99
CA SER A 115 14.22 -1.99 -4.13
C SER A 115 13.00 -2.90 -4.08
N ILE A 116 11.79 -2.32 -3.97
CA ILE A 116 10.52 -3.05 -4.03
C ILE A 116 10.36 -3.72 -5.42
N GLY A 117 10.71 -3.01 -6.49
CA GLY A 117 10.71 -3.57 -7.85
C GLY A 117 11.62 -4.79 -7.99
N ARG A 118 12.83 -4.73 -7.42
CA ARG A 118 13.76 -5.89 -7.40
C ARG A 118 13.21 -7.05 -6.56
N LEU A 119 12.63 -6.76 -5.39
CA LEU A 119 11.98 -7.78 -4.56
C LEU A 119 10.84 -8.47 -5.32
N THR A 120 9.96 -7.70 -5.92
CA THR A 120 8.84 -8.21 -6.73
C THR A 120 9.34 -9.06 -7.88
N ALA A 121 10.37 -8.61 -8.61
CA ALA A 121 10.96 -9.38 -9.70
C ALA A 121 11.57 -10.71 -9.23
N ARG A 122 12.15 -10.75 -8.03
CA ARG A 122 12.66 -12.00 -7.44
C ARG A 122 11.54 -12.95 -7.04
N ILE A 123 10.46 -12.43 -6.45
CA ILE A 123 9.31 -13.24 -6.02
C ILE A 123 8.56 -13.83 -7.21
N LEU A 124 8.36 -13.04 -8.27
CA LEU A 124 7.61 -13.43 -9.46
C LEU A 124 8.51 -14.09 -10.54
N GLY A 125 9.82 -14.10 -10.32
CA GLY A 125 10.76 -14.65 -11.28
C GLY A 125 10.49 -16.12 -11.60
N GLY A 126 10.44 -16.45 -12.90
CA GLY A 126 10.14 -17.80 -13.38
C GLY A 126 8.66 -18.16 -13.47
N LEU A 127 7.75 -17.28 -13.00
CA LEU A 127 6.30 -17.46 -13.22
C LEU A 127 5.92 -16.95 -14.63
N ASP A 128 4.90 -17.59 -15.22
CA ASP A 128 4.37 -17.15 -16.51
C ASP A 128 3.73 -15.76 -16.38
N PRO A 129 4.13 -14.75 -17.19
CA PRO A 129 3.55 -13.41 -17.15
C PRO A 129 2.04 -13.39 -17.43
N HIS A 130 1.53 -14.32 -18.24
CA HIS A 130 0.09 -14.44 -18.51
C HIS A 130 -0.66 -14.88 -17.24
N ASP A 131 -0.14 -15.85 -16.50
CA ASP A 131 -0.73 -16.32 -15.25
C ASP A 131 -0.70 -15.23 -14.18
N ILE A 132 0.40 -14.47 -14.08
CA ILE A 132 0.50 -13.30 -13.20
C ILE A 132 -0.59 -12.28 -13.55
N GLY A 133 -0.70 -11.91 -14.82
CA GLY A 133 -1.71 -10.97 -15.31
C GLY A 133 -3.14 -11.44 -15.05
N THR A 134 -3.41 -12.72 -15.23
CA THR A 134 -4.72 -13.33 -14.94
C THR A 134 -5.02 -13.32 -13.45
N THR A 135 -4.05 -13.66 -12.61
CA THR A 135 -4.18 -13.62 -11.15
C THR A 135 -4.50 -12.22 -10.65
N ILE A 136 -3.78 -11.21 -11.15
CA ILE A 136 -4.03 -9.81 -10.79
C ILE A 136 -5.46 -9.40 -11.12
N ARG A 137 -5.94 -9.67 -12.36
CA ARG A 137 -7.31 -9.34 -12.76
C ARG A 137 -8.35 -10.04 -11.89
N THR A 138 -8.15 -11.33 -11.61
CA THR A 138 -9.06 -12.10 -10.76
C THR A 138 -9.12 -11.55 -9.34
N LEU A 139 -7.98 -11.19 -8.76
CA LEU A 139 -7.94 -10.60 -7.41
C LEU A 139 -8.60 -9.23 -7.37
N HIS A 140 -8.45 -8.40 -8.41
CA HIS A 140 -9.18 -7.13 -8.51
C HIS A 140 -10.70 -7.34 -8.53
N GLU A 141 -11.18 -8.26 -9.39
CA GLU A 141 -12.60 -8.57 -9.46
C GLU A 141 -13.16 -9.13 -8.14
N VAL A 142 -12.41 -10.00 -7.47
CA VAL A 142 -12.79 -10.52 -6.14
C VAL A 142 -12.88 -9.40 -5.12
N THR A 143 -11.93 -8.46 -5.14
CA THR A 143 -11.92 -7.30 -4.24
C THR A 143 -13.15 -6.42 -4.46
N GLU A 144 -13.44 -6.06 -5.71
CA GLU A 144 -14.61 -5.24 -6.06
C GLU A 144 -15.92 -5.91 -5.64
N ARG A 145 -16.07 -7.21 -5.90
CA ARG A 145 -17.24 -7.98 -5.49
C ARG A 145 -17.38 -8.03 -3.97
N ALA A 146 -16.29 -8.28 -3.25
CA ALA A 146 -16.31 -8.33 -1.79
C ALA A 146 -16.69 -6.98 -1.17
N GLN A 147 -16.19 -5.87 -1.73
CA GLN A 147 -16.52 -4.51 -1.28
C GLN A 147 -17.97 -4.10 -1.60
N SER A 148 -18.59 -4.70 -2.61
CA SER A 148 -19.97 -4.43 -2.99
C SER A 148 -21.00 -5.25 -2.21
N LEU A 149 -20.58 -6.20 -1.38
CA LEU A 149 -21.50 -6.97 -0.54
C LEU A 149 -22.12 -6.07 0.54
N PRO A 150 -23.46 -6.12 0.72
CA PRO A 150 -24.12 -5.34 1.76
C PRO A 150 -23.64 -5.79 3.15
N ALA A 151 -23.32 -4.80 3.98
CA ALA A 151 -22.92 -5.06 5.37
C ALA A 151 -24.09 -5.71 6.13
N GLY A 152 -23.92 -6.97 6.56
CA GLY A 152 -24.86 -7.66 7.46
C GLY A 152 -25.77 -8.72 6.82
N GLU A 153 -25.68 -9.03 5.54
CA GLU A 153 -26.30 -10.23 5.02
C GLU A 153 -25.41 -11.47 5.29
N PRO A 154 -25.92 -12.49 6.01
CA PRO A 154 -25.16 -13.72 6.18
C PRO A 154 -25.01 -14.42 4.82
N ALA A 155 -23.77 -14.63 4.40
CA ALA A 155 -23.41 -15.24 3.11
C ALA A 155 -23.79 -16.74 2.97
N TRP A 156 -24.60 -17.28 3.90
CA TRP A 156 -24.97 -18.71 4.00
C TRP A 156 -26.49 -18.96 4.04
N THR A 157 -27.28 -18.15 3.43
CA THR A 157 -28.70 -18.48 3.17
C THR A 157 -28.91 -18.96 1.76
#